data_fe4b0db2d69f0672bfa1c0835d184835
#
_entry.id   fe4b0db2d69f0672bfa1c0835d184835
#
_cell.length_a   1.000
_cell.length_b   1.000
_cell.length_c   1.000
_cell.angle_alpha   90.00
_cell.angle_beta   90.00
_cell.angle_gamma   90.00
#
_symmetry.space_group_name_H-M   'P 1'
#
loop_
_entity.id
_entity.type
_entity.pdbx_description
1 polymer ?
#
loop_
_entity_poly.entity_id
_entity_poly.type
_entity_poly.pdbx_seq_one_letter_code
_entity_poly.pdbx_strand_id
1 'polypeptide(L)'
;MPSNWDTGTSTPRKCTAIKLKQEKPSTNQVEYHILLDQDKLLSWIRDKEMFLTACSPLAKGHLAYHPLLQEIGRKHGKNATQVALRWLIQQNQVATVPKASTHEKRRQNFAIFDFELDQEDLETIARLDKDQRFVDLPGMAPDWD
;
A
#
# COMPACT_ATOMS: atom_id res chain seq x y z
N MET A 1 -31.38 -5.11 -9.20
CA MET A 1 -30.04 -4.52 -9.49
C MET A 1 -29.02 -5.26 -8.65
N PRO A 2 -28.19 -6.13 -9.18
CA PRO A 2 -27.12 -6.71 -8.39
C PRO A 2 -25.99 -5.70 -8.32
N SER A 3 -25.73 -5.18 -7.13
CA SER A 3 -24.53 -4.42 -6.80
C SER A 3 -23.35 -5.42 -6.72
N ASN A 4 -22.72 -5.67 -7.84
CA ASN A 4 -21.44 -6.41 -7.86
C ASN A 4 -20.31 -5.48 -7.41
N TRP A 5 -20.25 -5.21 -6.12
CA TRP A 5 -19.04 -4.73 -5.50
C TRP A 5 -18.14 -5.93 -5.28
N ASP A 6 -17.28 -6.20 -6.25
CA ASP A 6 -16.22 -7.17 -6.08
C ASP A 6 -15.19 -6.55 -5.12
N THR A 7 -15.29 -6.92 -3.85
CA THR A 7 -14.39 -6.47 -2.78
C THR A 7 -13.04 -7.21 -2.81
N GLY A 8 -12.74 -7.89 -3.91
CA GLY A 8 -11.53 -8.65 -4.09
C GLY A 8 -10.37 -7.80 -4.59
N THR A 9 -9.17 -8.19 -4.18
CA THR A 9 -7.92 -7.81 -4.83
C THR A 9 -8.00 -8.20 -6.31
N SER A 10 -8.05 -7.21 -7.22
CA SER A 10 -8.17 -7.47 -8.64
C SER A 10 -6.85 -7.21 -9.36
N THR A 11 -6.45 -8.14 -10.20
CA THR A 11 -5.33 -7.97 -11.12
C THR A 11 -5.65 -6.90 -12.18
N PRO A 12 -4.65 -6.33 -12.86
CA PRO A 12 -4.90 -5.48 -14.03
C PRO A 12 -5.79 -6.14 -15.08
N ARG A 13 -5.70 -7.45 -15.26
CA ARG A 13 -6.56 -8.22 -16.19
C ARG A 13 -8.01 -8.24 -15.74
N LYS A 14 -8.29 -8.41 -14.44
CA LYS A 14 -9.66 -8.32 -13.93
C LYS A 14 -10.24 -6.93 -14.10
N CYS A 15 -9.48 -5.90 -13.79
CA CYS A 15 -9.92 -4.52 -14.02
C CYS A 15 -10.21 -4.24 -15.52
N THR A 16 -9.45 -4.83 -16.44
CA THR A 16 -9.67 -4.69 -17.87
C THR A 16 -10.89 -5.48 -18.36
N ALA A 17 -11.19 -6.62 -17.70
CA ALA A 17 -12.35 -7.45 -18.03
C ALA A 17 -13.68 -6.89 -17.51
N ILE A 18 -13.67 -5.99 -16.53
CA ILE A 18 -14.86 -5.24 -16.12
C ILE A 18 -15.18 -4.23 -17.23
N LYS A 19 -15.90 -4.68 -18.25
CA LYS A 19 -16.59 -3.79 -19.20
C LYS A 19 -17.76 -3.12 -18.48
N LEU A 20 -17.46 -2.19 -17.61
CA LEU A 20 -18.44 -1.24 -17.12
C LEU A 20 -18.86 -0.40 -18.33
N LYS A 21 -20.11 -0.49 -18.67
CA LYS A 21 -20.65 0.10 -19.90
C LYS A 21 -20.46 1.62 -20.01
N GLN A 22 -20.12 2.34 -18.93
CA GLN A 22 -20.03 3.79 -18.96
C GLN A 22 -19.09 4.44 -17.94
N GLU A 23 -18.61 3.75 -16.86
CA GLU A 23 -17.76 4.41 -15.85
C GLU A 23 -16.46 3.65 -15.63
N LYS A 24 -15.37 4.39 -15.69
CA LYS A 24 -14.03 3.89 -15.42
C LYS A 24 -13.85 3.78 -13.89
N PRO A 25 -13.38 2.64 -13.33
CA PRO A 25 -13.10 2.57 -11.91
C PRO A 25 -12.05 3.62 -11.54
N SER A 26 -12.27 4.34 -10.45
CA SER A 26 -11.36 5.39 -9.98
C SER A 26 -10.24 4.88 -9.10
N THR A 27 -10.41 3.70 -8.50
CA THR A 27 -9.42 3.11 -7.60
C THR A 27 -9.41 1.59 -7.68
N ASN A 28 -8.25 1.01 -7.38
CA ASN A 28 -8.08 -0.43 -7.13
C ASN A 28 -7.47 -0.61 -5.74
N GLN A 29 -8.03 -1.52 -4.92
CA GLN A 29 -7.51 -1.81 -3.60
C GLN A 29 -6.82 -3.17 -3.58
N VAL A 30 -5.55 -3.17 -3.17
CA VAL A 30 -4.71 -4.38 -3.08
C VAL A 30 -3.86 -4.35 -1.82
N GLU A 31 -3.31 -5.50 -1.42
CA GLU A 31 -2.25 -5.54 -0.42
C GLU A 31 -1.01 -4.86 -1.01
N TYR A 32 -0.56 -3.79 -0.35
CA TYR A 32 0.63 -3.06 -0.75
C TYR A 32 1.33 -2.47 0.46
N HIS A 33 2.59 -2.78 0.61
CA HIS A 33 3.47 -2.30 1.68
C HIS A 33 4.94 -2.53 1.31
N ILE A 34 5.85 -2.05 2.13
CA ILE A 34 7.30 -2.10 1.88
C ILE A 34 7.83 -3.51 1.56
N LEU A 35 7.22 -4.56 2.12
CA LEU A 35 7.63 -5.96 1.92
C LEU A 35 6.85 -6.67 0.79
N LEU A 36 6.06 -5.96 0.01
CA LEU A 36 5.34 -6.53 -1.14
C LEU A 36 5.33 -5.52 -2.27
N ASP A 37 6.03 -5.85 -3.35
CA ASP A 37 6.12 -5.01 -4.53
C ASP A 37 4.83 -5.03 -5.37
N GLN A 38 4.45 -3.86 -5.87
CA GLN A 38 3.30 -3.67 -6.76
C GLN A 38 3.66 -2.74 -7.94
N ASP A 39 4.92 -2.63 -8.32
CA ASP A 39 5.40 -1.67 -9.31
C ASP A 39 4.72 -1.84 -10.67
N LYS A 40 4.52 -3.07 -11.13
CA LYS A 40 3.81 -3.38 -12.38
C LYS A 40 2.36 -2.89 -12.34
N LEU A 41 1.67 -3.17 -11.23
CA LEU A 41 0.28 -2.75 -11.03
C LEU A 41 0.18 -1.23 -10.90
N LEU A 42 1.10 -0.62 -10.16
CA LEU A 42 1.13 0.82 -9.95
C LEU A 42 1.38 1.58 -11.27
N SER A 43 2.29 1.09 -12.11
CA SER A 43 2.52 1.63 -13.45
C SER A 43 1.25 1.57 -14.29
N TRP A 44 0.57 0.42 -14.33
CA TRP A 44 -0.68 0.27 -15.06
C TRP A 44 -1.80 1.17 -14.53
N ILE A 45 -1.91 1.33 -13.21
CA ILE A 45 -2.89 2.20 -12.55
C ILE A 45 -2.65 3.66 -12.95
N ARG A 46 -1.39 4.09 -12.98
CA ARG A 46 -1.00 5.45 -13.40
C ARG A 46 -1.36 5.73 -14.85
N ASP A 47 -1.10 4.79 -15.74
CA ASP A 47 -1.48 4.90 -17.17
C ASP A 47 -3.00 5.02 -17.38
N LYS A 48 -3.78 4.51 -16.43
CA LYS A 48 -5.25 4.60 -16.44
C LYS A 48 -5.80 5.77 -15.64
N GLU A 49 -4.95 6.62 -15.07
CA GLU A 49 -5.35 7.75 -14.22
C GLU A 49 -6.24 7.30 -13.05
N MET A 50 -5.95 6.14 -12.48
CA MET A 50 -6.62 5.57 -11.32
C MET A 50 -5.78 5.78 -10.06
N PHE A 51 -6.37 5.52 -8.89
CA PHE A 51 -5.67 5.45 -7.62
C PHE A 51 -5.46 4.00 -7.18
N LEU A 52 -4.35 3.72 -6.51
CA LEU A 52 -4.12 2.48 -5.78
C LEU A 52 -4.42 2.73 -4.30
N THR A 53 -5.30 1.92 -3.72
CA THR A 53 -5.55 1.94 -2.29
C THR A 53 -4.80 0.78 -1.64
N ALA A 54 -3.77 1.09 -0.86
CA ALA A 54 -2.97 0.10 -0.15
C ALA A 54 -3.73 -0.44 1.06
N CYS A 55 -4.16 -1.69 1.01
CA CYS A 55 -4.66 -2.40 2.19
C CYS A 55 -3.53 -3.13 2.92
N SER A 56 -3.72 -3.41 4.20
CA SER A 56 -2.68 -3.98 5.08
C SER A 56 -1.32 -3.23 5.02
N PRO A 57 -1.30 -1.90 5.04
CA PRO A 57 -0.11 -1.10 4.73
C PRO A 57 1.04 -1.30 5.72
N LEU A 58 0.78 -1.93 6.85
CA LEU A 58 1.75 -2.24 7.90
C LEU A 58 2.09 -3.74 7.97
N ALA A 59 1.77 -4.52 6.91
CA ALA A 59 2.04 -5.95 6.84
C ALA A 59 1.56 -6.69 8.11
N LYS A 60 0.30 -6.48 8.50
CA LYS A 60 -0.30 -7.01 9.76
C LYS A 60 0.52 -6.70 11.04
N GLY A 61 1.30 -5.62 11.03
CA GLY A 61 2.10 -5.15 12.16
C GLY A 61 3.59 -5.53 12.09
N HIS A 62 4.01 -6.33 11.13
CA HIS A 62 5.43 -6.72 10.97
C HIS A 62 6.36 -5.51 10.77
N LEU A 63 5.88 -4.45 10.11
CA LEU A 63 6.68 -3.25 9.87
C LEU A 63 6.86 -2.38 11.12
N ALA A 64 6.03 -2.50 12.15
CA ALA A 64 6.09 -1.66 13.34
C ALA A 64 7.40 -1.81 14.14
N TYR A 65 8.04 -2.98 14.04
CA TYR A 65 9.27 -3.30 14.77
C TYR A 65 10.45 -3.56 13.83
N HIS A 66 10.33 -3.25 12.56
CA HIS A 66 11.39 -3.51 11.59
C HIS A 66 12.61 -2.61 11.87
N PRO A 67 13.82 -3.17 12.13
CA PRO A 67 14.98 -2.42 12.59
C PRO A 67 15.37 -1.27 11.68
N LEU A 68 15.41 -1.51 10.37
CA LEU A 68 15.76 -0.51 9.36
C LEU A 68 14.76 0.66 9.35
N LEU A 69 13.45 0.39 9.47
CA LEU A 69 12.44 1.45 9.52
C LEU A 69 12.51 2.24 10.83
N GLN A 70 12.94 1.60 11.92
CA GLN A 70 13.21 2.31 13.19
C GLN A 70 14.42 3.23 13.07
N GLU A 71 15.45 2.82 12.33
CA GLU A 71 16.64 3.65 12.08
C GLU A 71 16.30 4.88 11.23
N ILE A 72 15.60 4.69 10.12
CA ILE A 72 15.08 5.79 9.31
C ILE A 72 14.16 6.70 10.14
N GLY A 73 13.27 6.11 10.94
CA GLY A 73 12.38 6.86 11.80
C GLY A 73 13.11 7.76 12.79
N ARG A 74 14.20 7.28 13.41
CA ARG A 74 15.03 8.10 14.31
C ARG A 74 15.61 9.34 13.63
N LYS A 75 16.02 9.24 12.36
CA LYS A 75 16.51 10.36 11.55
C LYS A 75 15.46 11.48 11.42
N HIS A 76 14.19 11.10 11.32
CA HIS A 76 13.06 12.03 11.11
C HIS A 76 12.25 12.33 12.39
N GLY A 77 12.64 11.78 13.55
CA GLY A 77 11.85 11.90 14.79
C GLY A 77 10.51 11.15 14.73
N LYS A 78 10.44 10.05 13.95
CA LYS A 78 9.26 9.25 13.68
C LYS A 78 9.45 7.79 14.08
N ASN A 79 8.35 7.05 14.20
CA ASN A 79 8.42 5.60 14.41
C ASN A 79 8.35 4.83 13.08
N ALA A 80 8.66 3.53 13.11
CA ALA A 80 8.68 2.66 11.93
C ALA A 80 7.33 2.62 11.19
N THR A 81 6.21 2.68 11.91
CA THR A 81 4.86 2.72 11.35
C THR A 81 4.65 3.99 10.50
N GLN A 82 5.09 5.14 11.02
CA GLN A 82 4.99 6.41 10.31
C GLN A 82 5.88 6.43 9.06
N VAL A 83 7.08 5.87 9.12
CA VAL A 83 7.97 5.69 7.96
C VAL A 83 7.28 4.85 6.88
N ALA A 84 6.71 3.70 7.26
CA ALA A 84 6.02 2.81 6.33
C ALA A 84 4.80 3.48 5.67
N LEU A 85 4.01 4.22 6.42
CA LEU A 85 2.87 4.96 5.88
C LEU A 85 3.31 6.13 5.00
N ARG A 86 4.37 6.86 5.38
CA ARG A 86 4.94 7.94 4.57
C ARG A 86 5.46 7.42 3.23
N TRP A 87 6.15 6.29 3.23
CA TRP A 87 6.63 5.64 2.00
C TRP A 87 5.49 5.37 1.00
N LEU A 88 4.32 4.93 1.49
CA LEU A 88 3.15 4.70 0.63
C LEU A 88 2.60 6.01 0.06
N ILE A 89 2.30 7.00 0.92
CA ILE A 89 1.63 8.23 0.47
C ILE A 89 2.56 9.20 -0.27
N GLN A 90 3.86 9.01 -0.20
CA GLN A 90 4.83 9.79 -0.96
C GLN A 90 4.86 9.38 -2.44
N GLN A 91 4.27 8.24 -2.77
CA GLN A 91 4.12 7.79 -4.15
C GLN A 91 2.88 8.39 -4.80
N ASN A 92 3.00 8.81 -6.07
CA ASN A 92 1.87 9.35 -6.81
C ASN A 92 0.73 8.33 -6.95
N GLN A 93 -0.51 8.80 -6.76
CA GLN A 93 -1.74 8.02 -6.92
C GLN A 93 -1.86 6.84 -5.94
N VAL A 94 -1.21 6.90 -4.78
CA VAL A 94 -1.34 5.89 -3.72
C VAL A 94 -2.06 6.49 -2.52
N ALA A 95 -3.11 5.82 -2.06
CA ALA A 95 -3.78 6.05 -0.80
C ALA A 95 -3.58 4.84 0.13
N THR A 96 -3.74 5.02 1.45
CA THR A 96 -3.54 3.95 2.41
C THR A 96 -4.62 3.92 3.48
N VAL A 97 -4.98 2.71 3.96
CA VAL A 97 -6.03 2.50 4.98
C VAL A 97 -5.48 1.74 6.18
N PRO A 98 -4.66 2.38 7.03
CA PRO A 98 -4.09 1.75 8.20
C PRO A 98 -5.14 1.50 9.27
N LYS A 99 -5.19 0.27 9.82
CA LYS A 99 -6.01 -0.03 10.99
C LYS A 99 -5.41 0.60 12.24
N ALA A 100 -6.24 1.28 13.03
CA ALA A 100 -5.86 1.81 14.34
C ALA A 100 -6.98 1.59 15.36
N SER A 101 -6.67 0.89 16.47
CA SER A 101 -7.64 0.55 17.52
C SER A 101 -7.77 1.62 18.61
N THR A 102 -6.81 2.54 18.74
CA THR A 102 -6.80 3.59 19.76
C THR A 102 -6.74 4.97 19.13
N HIS A 103 -7.20 5.98 19.87
CA HIS A 103 -7.13 7.37 19.45
C HIS A 103 -5.67 7.82 19.21
N GLU A 104 -4.75 7.40 20.09
CA GLU A 104 -3.33 7.72 19.96
C GLU A 104 -2.73 7.14 18.67
N LYS A 105 -3.00 5.86 18.35
CA LYS A 105 -2.54 5.25 17.08
C LYS A 105 -3.12 5.96 15.86
N ARG A 106 -4.38 6.40 15.90
CA ARG A 106 -4.95 7.19 14.80
C ARG A 106 -4.20 8.51 14.62
N ARG A 107 -3.93 9.23 15.72
CA ARG A 107 -3.17 10.48 15.69
C ARG A 107 -1.76 10.27 15.12
N GLN A 108 -1.06 9.23 15.56
CA GLN A 108 0.27 8.88 15.06
C GLN A 108 0.24 8.55 13.56
N ASN A 109 -0.74 7.79 13.09
CA ASN A 109 -0.89 7.48 11.67
C ASN A 109 -1.15 8.72 10.80
N PHE A 110 -1.73 9.79 11.37
CA PHE A 110 -1.89 11.07 10.68
C PHE A 110 -0.67 11.99 10.76
N ALA A 111 0.24 11.79 11.71
CA ALA A 111 1.45 12.59 11.86
C ALA A 111 2.56 12.15 10.89
N ILE A 112 2.23 12.10 9.59
CA ILE A 112 3.10 11.64 8.50
C ILE A 112 3.22 12.66 7.36
N PHE A 113 2.57 13.82 7.48
CA PHE A 113 2.57 14.86 6.45
C PHE A 113 3.59 15.96 6.70
N ASP A 114 4.28 15.92 7.83
CA ASP A 114 5.24 16.92 8.31
C ASP A 114 6.72 16.51 8.06
N PHE A 115 6.96 15.43 7.32
CA PHE A 115 8.29 14.99 6.91
C PHE A 115 8.24 14.28 5.55
N GLU A 116 9.39 14.12 4.91
CA GLU A 116 9.56 13.37 3.68
C GLU A 116 10.73 12.41 3.81
N LEU A 117 10.61 11.25 3.17
CA LEU A 117 11.73 10.32 3.00
C LEU A 117 12.61 10.84 1.88
N ASP A 118 13.90 10.98 2.13
CA ASP A 118 14.85 11.40 1.12
C ASP A 118 15.29 10.22 0.23
N GLN A 119 16.13 10.52 -0.76
CA GLN A 119 16.56 9.52 -1.73
C GLN A 119 17.32 8.36 -1.07
N GLU A 120 18.15 8.62 -0.06
CA GLU A 120 18.89 7.61 0.68
C GLU A 120 17.96 6.66 1.45
N ASP A 121 16.92 7.22 2.09
CA ASP A 121 15.89 6.45 2.77
C ASP A 121 15.14 5.52 1.79
N LEU A 122 14.74 6.05 0.63
CA LEU A 122 14.04 5.30 -0.41
C LEU A 122 14.90 4.17 -0.98
N GLU A 123 16.17 4.44 -1.26
CA GLU A 123 17.13 3.41 -1.74
C GLU A 123 17.37 2.32 -0.70
N THR A 124 17.44 2.70 0.56
CA THR A 124 17.59 1.76 1.68
C THR A 124 16.37 0.86 1.81
N ILE A 125 15.16 1.42 1.72
CA ILE A 125 13.90 0.68 1.71
C ILE A 125 13.81 -0.22 0.47
N ALA A 126 14.30 0.25 -0.68
CA ALA A 126 14.26 -0.51 -1.93
C ALA A 126 15.07 -1.82 -1.91
N ARG A 127 16.04 -1.95 -0.99
CA ARG A 127 16.86 -3.16 -0.81
C ARG A 127 16.19 -4.26 0.02
N LEU A 128 15.04 -3.99 0.62
CA LEU A 128 14.29 -4.99 1.37
C LEU A 128 13.68 -6.03 0.43
N ASP A 129 13.57 -7.27 0.91
CA ASP A 129 12.86 -8.33 0.20
C ASP A 129 11.38 -7.96 0.06
N LYS A 130 10.87 -8.03 -1.14
CA LYS A 130 9.57 -7.48 -1.52
C LYS A 130 8.59 -8.53 -2.04
N ASP A 131 8.75 -9.78 -1.67
CA ASP A 131 7.84 -10.86 -2.07
C ASP A 131 7.13 -11.49 -0.86
N GLN A 132 6.76 -10.68 0.13
CA GLN A 132 6.11 -11.15 1.34
C GLN A 132 4.64 -10.74 1.38
N ARG A 133 3.77 -11.66 1.05
CA ARG A 133 2.32 -11.48 1.12
C ARG A 133 1.77 -11.96 2.48
N PHE A 134 0.94 -11.13 3.12
CA PHE A 134 0.32 -11.43 4.42
C PHE A 134 -1.20 -11.57 4.34
N VAL A 135 -1.82 -11.12 3.26
CA VAL A 135 -3.26 -11.25 3.02
C VAL A 135 -3.48 -12.23 1.88
N ASP A 136 -3.11 -13.48 2.12
CA ASP A 136 -3.35 -14.57 1.19
C ASP A 136 -4.33 -15.55 1.84
N LEU A 137 -5.54 -15.61 1.28
CA LEU A 137 -6.53 -16.61 1.65
C LEU A 137 -6.39 -17.76 0.64
N PRO A 138 -6.10 -18.99 1.09
CA PRO A 138 -5.96 -20.14 0.21
C PRO A 138 -7.14 -20.26 -0.77
N GLY A 139 -6.85 -20.27 -2.07
CA GLY A 139 -7.83 -20.38 -3.14
C GLY A 139 -8.58 -19.10 -3.50
N MET A 140 -8.25 -17.95 -2.91
CA MET A 140 -8.84 -16.64 -3.25
C MET A 140 -7.87 -15.69 -3.93
N ALA A 141 -6.57 -15.91 -3.80
CA ALA A 141 -5.58 -15.15 -4.55
C ALA A 141 -5.57 -15.64 -6.01
N PRO A 142 -5.63 -14.73 -7.00
CA PRO A 142 -5.37 -15.11 -8.38
C PRO A 142 -3.90 -15.52 -8.56
N ASP A 143 -3.63 -16.41 -9.51
CA ASP A 143 -2.25 -16.64 -9.95
C ASP A 143 -1.70 -15.34 -10.53
N TRP A 144 -0.70 -14.82 -9.88
CA TRP A 144 -0.02 -13.60 -10.25
C TRP A 144 1.23 -13.98 -11.05
N ASP A 145 1.14 -14.04 -12.37
CA ASP A 145 2.30 -14.21 -13.24
C ASP A 145 3.05 -12.89 -13.48
#